data_a2a6034bf5705ce266a17fb0288cf555
#
_entry.id   a2a6034bf5705ce266a17fb0288cf555
#
_cell.length_a   1.000
_cell.length_b   1.000
_cell.length_c   1.000
_cell.angle_alpha   90.00
_cell.angle_beta   90.00
_cell.angle_gamma   90.00
#
_symmetry.space_group_name_H-M   'P 1'
#
loop_
_entity.id
_entity.type
_entity.pdbx_description
1 polymer ?
#
loop_
_entity_poly.entity_id
_entity_poly.type
_entity_poly.pdbx_seq_one_letter_code
_entity_poly.pdbx_strand_id
1 'polypeptide(L)'
;MCALEDGRYRSSSDTPIPPGAVRKILRTADGVPLDAMYEPCTAGFAQDSTVDHGGFRGTAIVVAHGFTGSLERPAIRRAARVFARRAAVVTFSFRGHGGSGGRSTVGDREVLDVVAAVEWARSLGHTRVVTVGFSMGGSVVLRHAALHGGPHGGRTEAKPDAVVSVSAPARWYYRGTAPMRRLHWVVTRPAGRFVGRVGFRTRIHDRDWDPVPLSPTEAVPLIAPTPLLLVHGDRDPYFPLDHPHMLASAGPAELWVERGMGHAENAADEALLGRIAGWLVPE
;
A
#
# COMPACT_ATOMS: atom_id res chain seq x y z
N MET A 1 34.83 -7.11 -35.30
CA MET A 1 33.50 -7.67 -35.58
C MET A 1 33.12 -8.51 -34.35
N CYS A 2 32.54 -7.92 -33.36
CA CYS A 2 32.02 -8.60 -32.16
C CYS A 2 30.56 -8.20 -32.00
N ALA A 3 29.71 -9.20 -32.04
CA ALA A 3 28.27 -9.06 -31.87
C ALA A 3 27.93 -8.67 -30.43
N LEU A 4 27.13 -7.63 -30.25
CA LEU A 4 26.49 -7.29 -29.01
C LEU A 4 25.28 -8.22 -28.85
N GLU A 5 25.34 -9.14 -27.88
CA GLU A 5 24.21 -9.97 -27.50
C GLU A 5 23.27 -9.17 -26.57
N ASP A 6 22.02 -9.16 -26.97
CA ASP A 6 20.85 -8.56 -26.31
C ASP A 6 20.65 -9.18 -24.93
N GLY A 7 21.03 -8.45 -23.88
CA GLY A 7 20.86 -8.82 -22.47
C GLY A 7 19.38 -8.76 -22.04
N ARG A 8 18.57 -9.75 -22.41
CA ARG A 8 17.21 -9.90 -21.87
C ARG A 8 17.28 -10.24 -20.39
N TYR A 9 16.90 -9.28 -19.58
CA TYR A 9 16.74 -9.41 -18.12
C TYR A 9 15.64 -10.45 -17.81
N ARG A 10 16.03 -11.67 -17.45
CA ARG A 10 15.10 -12.70 -16.94
C ARG A 10 14.68 -12.31 -15.52
N SER A 11 13.45 -11.86 -15.38
CA SER A 11 12.76 -11.77 -14.10
C SER A 11 12.46 -13.19 -13.60
N SER A 12 13.18 -13.64 -12.57
CA SER A 12 12.92 -14.93 -11.94
C SER A 12 11.84 -14.77 -10.86
N SER A 13 10.57 -14.80 -11.26
CA SER A 13 9.46 -15.14 -10.39
C SER A 13 8.44 -15.93 -11.21
N ASP A 14 8.51 -17.27 -11.09
CA ASP A 14 7.61 -18.24 -11.74
C ASP A 14 6.19 -18.27 -11.13
N THR A 15 5.66 -17.15 -10.64
CA THR A 15 4.26 -17.10 -10.25
C THR A 15 3.44 -16.75 -11.49
N PRO A 16 2.54 -17.63 -11.95
CA PRO A 16 1.71 -17.37 -13.12
C PRO A 16 0.92 -16.07 -12.93
N ILE A 17 0.94 -15.21 -13.95
CA ILE A 17 0.10 -14.00 -13.96
C ILE A 17 -1.35 -14.49 -14.12
N PRO A 18 -2.29 -14.06 -13.24
CA PRO A 18 -3.69 -14.47 -13.34
C PRO A 18 -4.29 -14.09 -14.70
N PRO A 19 -5.25 -14.87 -15.23
CA PRO A 19 -5.96 -14.51 -16.46
C PRO A 19 -6.59 -13.11 -16.34
N GLY A 20 -6.41 -12.28 -17.36
CA GLY A 20 -6.92 -10.90 -17.38
C GLY A 20 -6.13 -9.89 -16.55
N ALA A 21 -5.05 -10.30 -15.88
CA ALA A 21 -4.18 -9.37 -15.18
C ALA A 21 -3.36 -8.52 -16.17
N VAL A 22 -3.20 -7.23 -15.84
CA VAL A 22 -2.47 -6.26 -16.65
C VAL A 22 -1.34 -5.65 -15.83
N ARG A 23 -0.09 -5.77 -16.32
CA ARG A 23 1.05 -5.06 -15.74
C ARG A 23 1.30 -3.77 -16.51
N LYS A 24 1.53 -2.67 -15.81
CA LYS A 24 1.72 -1.35 -16.39
C LYS A 24 2.74 -0.54 -15.61
N ILE A 25 3.47 0.32 -16.30
CA ILE A 25 4.27 1.39 -15.66
C ILE A 25 3.38 2.62 -15.56
N LEU A 26 3.01 2.97 -14.32
CA LEU A 26 2.32 4.23 -14.03
C LEU A 26 3.33 5.37 -13.95
N ARG A 27 2.86 6.61 -14.11
CA ARG A 27 3.68 7.79 -13.86
C ARG A 27 3.01 8.66 -12.82
N THR A 28 3.76 8.99 -11.77
CA THR A 28 3.32 9.95 -10.76
C THR A 28 3.33 11.38 -11.30
N ALA A 29 2.68 12.30 -10.59
CA ALA A 29 2.65 13.73 -10.98
C ALA A 29 4.06 14.36 -11.04
N ASP A 30 5.02 13.84 -10.26
CA ASP A 30 6.43 14.24 -10.29
C ASP A 30 7.30 13.37 -11.23
N GLY A 31 6.65 12.59 -12.12
CA GLY A 31 7.29 11.88 -13.23
C GLY A 31 7.95 10.55 -12.89
N VAL A 32 7.82 10.05 -11.65
CA VAL A 32 8.42 8.78 -11.23
C VAL A 32 7.67 7.60 -11.86
N PRO A 33 8.36 6.67 -12.57
CA PRO A 33 7.72 5.46 -13.10
C PRO A 33 7.51 4.44 -11.98
N LEU A 34 6.29 3.90 -11.87
CA LEU A 34 5.91 2.88 -10.90
C LEU A 34 5.52 1.59 -11.60
N ASP A 35 6.09 0.49 -11.14
CA ASP A 35 5.71 -0.85 -11.57
C ASP A 35 4.41 -1.24 -10.86
N ALA A 36 3.35 -1.49 -11.62
CA ALA A 36 2.01 -1.76 -11.10
C ALA A 36 1.35 -2.95 -11.84
N MET A 37 0.43 -3.62 -11.13
CA MET A 37 -0.35 -4.74 -11.65
C MET A 37 -1.82 -4.56 -11.26
N TYR A 38 -2.69 -4.74 -12.23
CA TYR A 38 -4.12 -4.88 -12.07
C TYR A 38 -4.52 -6.35 -12.16
N GLU A 39 -5.32 -6.83 -11.23
CA GLU A 39 -5.91 -8.16 -11.21
C GLU A 39 -7.43 -8.00 -11.15
N PRO A 40 -8.19 -8.54 -12.12
CA PRO A 40 -9.65 -8.48 -12.09
C PRO A 40 -10.20 -9.31 -10.91
N CYS A 41 -11.45 -9.01 -10.51
CA CYS A 41 -12.16 -9.81 -9.52
C CYS A 41 -12.35 -11.25 -10.05
N THR A 42 -12.01 -12.25 -9.22
CA THR A 42 -12.11 -13.65 -9.61
C THR A 42 -13.51 -14.27 -9.37
N ALA A 43 -14.35 -13.62 -8.56
CA ALA A 43 -15.72 -14.13 -8.29
C ALA A 43 -16.63 -14.16 -9.54
N GLY A 44 -16.31 -13.35 -10.58
CA GLY A 44 -17.09 -13.32 -11.83
C GLY A 44 -16.70 -14.36 -12.88
N PHE A 45 -15.58 -15.07 -12.71
CA PHE A 45 -15.14 -16.09 -13.68
C PHE A 45 -15.81 -17.46 -13.51
N ALA A 46 -16.57 -17.69 -12.42
CA ALA A 46 -17.22 -18.95 -12.12
C ALA A 46 -18.69 -19.04 -12.60
N GLN A 47 -19.27 -17.98 -13.16
CA GLN A 47 -20.67 -17.99 -13.63
C GLN A 47 -20.77 -17.35 -15.00
N ASP A 48 -21.54 -18.04 -15.85
CA ASP A 48 -21.95 -17.78 -17.22
C ASP A 48 -21.93 -16.30 -17.67
N SER A 49 -21.36 -16.07 -18.84
CA SER A 49 -21.08 -14.76 -19.48
C SER A 49 -22.32 -13.91 -19.86
N THR A 50 -23.51 -14.22 -19.35
CA THR A 50 -24.76 -13.57 -19.74
C THR A 50 -25.43 -12.71 -18.66
N VAL A 51 -24.90 -12.66 -17.43
CA VAL A 51 -25.48 -11.83 -16.36
C VAL A 51 -24.59 -10.63 -16.09
N ASP A 52 -25.13 -9.45 -16.29
CA ASP A 52 -24.53 -8.17 -15.94
C ASP A 52 -24.44 -8.05 -14.39
N HIS A 53 -23.29 -8.44 -13.83
CA HIS A 53 -23.03 -8.36 -12.38
C HIS A 53 -22.72 -6.91 -11.98
N GLY A 54 -23.71 -6.01 -12.06
CA GLY A 54 -23.58 -4.58 -11.76
C GLY A 54 -23.09 -4.21 -10.36
N GLY A 55 -22.90 -5.18 -9.43
CA GLY A 55 -22.48 -4.92 -8.07
C GLY A 55 -20.97 -4.96 -7.81
N PHE A 56 -20.22 -5.81 -8.52
CA PHE A 56 -18.78 -6.04 -8.23
C PHE A 56 -17.81 -5.37 -9.21
N ARG A 57 -18.27 -4.96 -10.38
CA ARG A 57 -17.47 -4.23 -11.37
C ARG A 57 -17.10 -2.80 -10.95
N GLY A 58 -17.78 -2.26 -9.96
CA GLY A 58 -17.59 -0.91 -9.48
C GLY A 58 -16.40 -0.70 -8.52
N THR A 59 -15.92 -1.73 -7.82
CA THR A 59 -14.92 -1.56 -6.75
C THR A 59 -13.54 -2.07 -7.15
N ALA A 60 -12.49 -1.28 -6.85
CA ALA A 60 -11.10 -1.70 -6.89
C ALA A 60 -10.43 -1.46 -5.54
N ILE A 61 -9.58 -2.40 -5.11
CA ILE A 61 -8.75 -2.30 -3.90
C ILE A 61 -7.32 -1.98 -4.32
N VAL A 62 -6.82 -0.81 -3.94
CA VAL A 62 -5.42 -0.40 -4.14
C VAL A 62 -4.60 -0.83 -2.93
N VAL A 63 -3.56 -1.64 -3.14
CA VAL A 63 -2.74 -2.23 -2.08
C VAL A 63 -1.35 -1.58 -2.04
N ALA A 64 -1.02 -0.96 -0.92
CA ALA A 64 0.22 -0.26 -0.64
C ALA A 64 1.07 -1.05 0.37
N HIS A 65 2.24 -1.53 -0.06
CA HIS A 65 3.12 -2.40 0.73
C HIS A 65 3.90 -1.65 1.83
N GLY A 66 4.49 -2.39 2.77
CA GLY A 66 5.41 -1.86 3.78
C GLY A 66 6.78 -1.47 3.22
N PHE A 67 7.60 -0.80 4.06
CA PHE A 67 8.98 -0.46 3.70
C PHE A 67 9.78 -1.72 3.35
N THR A 68 10.64 -1.65 2.33
CA THR A 68 11.34 -2.79 1.71
C THR A 68 10.46 -3.83 1.00
N GLY A 69 9.16 -3.58 0.92
CA GLY A 69 8.20 -4.39 0.14
C GLY A 69 8.31 -4.16 -1.37
N SER A 70 7.47 -4.85 -2.10
CA SER A 70 7.17 -4.64 -3.53
C SER A 70 5.95 -5.45 -3.92
N LEU A 71 5.35 -5.16 -5.06
CA LEU A 71 4.21 -5.92 -5.59
C LEU A 71 4.51 -7.43 -5.78
N GLU A 72 5.79 -7.80 -5.95
CA GLU A 72 6.22 -9.19 -6.15
C GLU A 72 6.42 -9.97 -4.83
N ARG A 73 6.39 -9.30 -3.67
CA ARG A 73 6.63 -9.99 -2.41
C ARG A 73 5.50 -10.99 -2.11
N PRO A 74 5.82 -12.21 -1.63
CA PRO A 74 4.82 -13.25 -1.38
C PRO A 74 3.65 -12.81 -0.49
N ALA A 75 3.90 -11.98 0.53
CA ALA A 75 2.87 -11.46 1.42
C ALA A 75 1.90 -10.52 0.68
N ILE A 76 2.39 -9.64 -0.19
CA ILE A 76 1.56 -8.75 -1.02
C ILE A 76 0.80 -9.56 -2.08
N ARG A 77 1.43 -10.55 -2.71
CA ARG A 77 0.76 -11.46 -3.65
C ARG A 77 -0.34 -12.29 -2.98
N ARG A 78 -0.13 -12.71 -1.71
CA ARG A 78 -1.16 -13.36 -0.90
C ARG A 78 -2.34 -12.41 -0.65
N ALA A 79 -2.08 -11.17 -0.20
CA ALA A 79 -3.12 -10.18 0.03
C ALA A 79 -3.92 -9.89 -1.24
N ALA A 80 -3.24 -9.67 -2.37
CA ALA A 80 -3.87 -9.44 -3.67
C ALA A 80 -4.81 -10.59 -4.06
N ARG A 81 -4.35 -11.84 -3.94
CA ARG A 81 -5.19 -13.03 -4.25
C ARG A 81 -6.43 -13.13 -3.37
N VAL A 82 -6.32 -12.82 -2.08
CA VAL A 82 -7.47 -12.85 -1.18
C VAL A 82 -8.47 -11.74 -1.54
N PHE A 83 -7.98 -10.53 -1.76
CA PHE A 83 -8.82 -9.39 -2.14
C PHE A 83 -9.48 -9.58 -3.52
N ALA A 84 -8.77 -10.20 -4.47
CA ALA A 84 -9.31 -10.50 -5.80
C ALA A 84 -10.52 -11.43 -5.79
N ARG A 85 -10.77 -12.14 -4.69
CA ARG A 85 -12.00 -12.94 -4.51
C ARG A 85 -13.26 -12.07 -4.35
N ARG A 86 -13.10 -10.75 -4.05
CA ARG A 86 -14.24 -9.84 -3.77
C ARG A 86 -14.27 -8.58 -4.65
N ALA A 87 -13.14 -8.10 -5.12
CA ALA A 87 -13.04 -6.90 -5.94
C ALA A 87 -11.83 -6.97 -6.87
N ALA A 88 -11.75 -6.09 -7.86
CA ALA A 88 -10.53 -5.91 -8.62
C ALA A 88 -9.41 -5.37 -7.69
N VAL A 89 -8.16 -5.70 -7.99
CA VAL A 89 -7.02 -5.31 -7.15
C VAL A 89 -5.97 -4.60 -8.00
N VAL A 90 -5.50 -3.46 -7.51
CA VAL A 90 -4.31 -2.78 -8.02
C VAL A 90 -3.21 -2.92 -6.98
N THR A 91 -2.12 -3.59 -7.36
CA THR A 91 -0.87 -3.60 -6.58
C THR A 91 0.18 -2.80 -7.31
N PHE A 92 1.09 -2.18 -6.57
CA PHE A 92 2.21 -1.46 -7.16
C PHE A 92 3.42 -1.52 -6.22
N SER A 93 4.61 -1.27 -6.76
CA SER A 93 5.80 -1.02 -5.96
C SER A 93 5.96 0.48 -5.77
N PHE A 94 6.12 0.93 -4.52
CA PHE A 94 6.43 2.33 -4.23
C PHE A 94 7.71 2.80 -4.92
N ARG A 95 7.84 4.11 -5.13
CA ARG A 95 9.09 4.73 -5.58
C ARG A 95 10.30 4.20 -4.82
N GLY A 96 11.37 3.93 -5.53
CA GLY A 96 12.59 3.38 -4.94
C GLY A 96 12.54 1.89 -4.59
N HIS A 97 11.40 1.20 -4.73
CA HIS A 97 11.23 -0.22 -4.42
C HIS A 97 11.04 -1.07 -5.67
N GLY A 98 11.45 -2.33 -5.61
CA GLY A 98 11.23 -3.31 -6.67
C GLY A 98 11.65 -2.82 -8.06
N GLY A 99 10.72 -2.87 -9.02
CA GLY A 99 10.88 -2.40 -10.40
C GLY A 99 10.61 -0.90 -10.62
N SER A 100 10.07 -0.19 -9.62
CA SER A 100 9.73 1.23 -9.72
C SER A 100 10.97 2.12 -9.75
N GLY A 101 10.85 3.28 -10.39
CA GLY A 101 11.89 4.31 -10.44
C GLY A 101 12.01 5.13 -9.15
N GLY A 102 12.78 6.21 -9.21
CA GLY A 102 12.93 7.16 -8.10
C GLY A 102 13.65 6.60 -6.88
N ARG A 103 13.44 7.28 -5.73
CA ARG A 103 13.96 6.91 -4.41
C ARG A 103 12.86 7.07 -3.38
N SER A 104 12.78 6.15 -2.42
CA SER A 104 11.85 6.22 -1.30
C SER A 104 12.16 7.39 -0.39
N THR A 105 11.17 8.17 -0.06
CA THR A 105 11.18 9.22 0.96
C THR A 105 10.60 8.76 2.29
N VAL A 106 10.35 7.44 2.40
CA VAL A 106 9.89 6.75 3.62
C VAL A 106 8.56 7.31 4.16
N GLY A 107 7.63 7.62 3.25
CA GLY A 107 6.26 8.02 3.60
C GLY A 107 5.88 9.45 3.22
N ASP A 108 6.80 10.27 2.71
CA ASP A 108 6.47 11.63 2.27
C ASP A 108 5.89 11.65 0.84
N ARG A 109 6.70 11.49 -0.20
CA ARG A 109 6.28 11.56 -1.60
C ARG A 109 5.56 10.31 -2.09
N GLU A 110 5.58 9.23 -1.34
CA GLU A 110 4.84 7.99 -1.62
C GLU A 110 3.32 8.23 -1.71
N VAL A 111 2.80 9.35 -1.18
CA VAL A 111 1.41 9.78 -1.41
C VAL A 111 1.12 9.95 -2.91
N LEU A 112 2.05 10.48 -3.69
CA LEU A 112 1.89 10.63 -5.14
C LEU A 112 1.82 9.29 -5.87
N ASP A 113 2.41 8.25 -5.29
CA ASP A 113 2.37 6.89 -5.85
C ASP A 113 0.98 6.28 -5.65
N VAL A 114 0.38 6.48 -4.46
CA VAL A 114 -1.01 6.06 -4.19
C VAL A 114 -1.98 6.80 -5.09
N VAL A 115 -1.79 8.12 -5.28
CA VAL A 115 -2.61 8.92 -6.23
C VAL A 115 -2.59 8.28 -7.62
N ALA A 116 -1.40 7.98 -8.17
CA ALA A 116 -1.29 7.39 -9.50
C ALA A 116 -1.99 6.01 -9.59
N ALA A 117 -1.93 5.20 -8.53
CA ALA A 117 -2.59 3.91 -8.48
C ALA A 117 -4.13 4.02 -8.39
N VAL A 118 -4.64 4.97 -7.60
CA VAL A 118 -6.08 5.26 -7.48
C VAL A 118 -6.63 5.81 -8.79
N GLU A 119 -5.95 6.78 -9.40
CA GLU A 119 -6.32 7.35 -10.70
C GLU A 119 -6.32 6.28 -11.80
N TRP A 120 -5.36 5.34 -11.77
CA TRP A 120 -5.36 4.22 -12.71
C TRP A 120 -6.58 3.32 -12.50
N ALA A 121 -6.92 2.94 -11.27
CA ALA A 121 -8.12 2.18 -10.98
C ALA A 121 -9.39 2.89 -11.51
N ARG A 122 -9.50 4.21 -11.30
CA ARG A 122 -10.60 5.02 -11.86
C ARG A 122 -10.62 4.99 -13.40
N SER A 123 -9.46 5.10 -14.03
CA SER A 123 -9.35 5.08 -15.50
C SER A 123 -9.74 3.73 -16.12
N LEU A 124 -9.74 2.64 -15.33
CA LEU A 124 -10.23 1.32 -15.72
C LEU A 124 -11.76 1.17 -15.55
N GLY A 125 -12.46 2.24 -15.13
CA GLY A 125 -13.93 2.29 -15.00
C GLY A 125 -14.45 1.96 -13.60
N HIS A 126 -13.57 1.81 -12.60
CA HIS A 126 -14.02 1.57 -11.22
C HIS A 126 -14.60 2.84 -10.60
N THR A 127 -15.87 2.77 -10.18
CA THR A 127 -16.58 3.89 -9.56
C THR A 127 -16.29 4.02 -8.06
N ARG A 128 -15.87 2.92 -7.41
CA ARG A 128 -15.48 2.87 -6.02
C ARG A 128 -14.03 2.39 -5.91
N VAL A 129 -13.13 3.18 -5.33
CA VAL A 129 -11.72 2.82 -5.14
C VAL A 129 -11.35 2.97 -3.69
N VAL A 130 -10.94 1.86 -3.09
CA VAL A 130 -10.57 1.79 -1.67
C VAL A 130 -9.07 1.49 -1.53
N THR A 131 -8.47 1.95 -0.44
CA THR A 131 -7.03 1.77 -0.22
C THR A 131 -6.74 0.90 1.00
N VAL A 132 -5.81 -0.02 0.87
CA VAL A 132 -5.25 -0.83 1.96
C VAL A 132 -3.75 -0.62 2.02
N GLY A 133 -3.24 -0.16 3.16
CA GLY A 133 -1.81 0.06 3.35
C GLY A 133 -1.25 -0.73 4.53
N PHE A 134 -0.03 -1.25 4.36
CA PHE A 134 0.68 -2.02 5.37
C PHE A 134 1.91 -1.27 5.87
N SER A 135 2.10 -1.14 7.19
CA SER A 135 3.26 -0.49 7.82
C SER A 135 3.49 0.93 7.26
N MET A 136 4.60 1.18 6.55
CA MET A 136 4.83 2.43 5.82
C MET A 136 3.67 2.73 4.86
N GLY A 137 3.21 1.75 4.10
CA GLY A 137 2.03 1.90 3.23
C GLY A 137 0.78 2.30 4.00
N GLY A 138 0.61 1.79 5.24
CA GLY A 138 -0.46 2.21 6.15
C GLY A 138 -0.41 3.69 6.49
N SER A 139 0.78 4.23 6.80
CA SER A 139 0.97 5.67 7.01
C SER A 139 0.69 6.48 5.75
N VAL A 140 1.10 5.96 4.60
CA VAL A 140 0.93 6.66 3.31
C VAL A 140 -0.55 6.74 2.92
N VAL A 141 -1.35 5.66 3.09
CA VAL A 141 -2.78 5.71 2.76
C VAL A 141 -3.56 6.61 3.72
N LEU A 142 -3.17 6.71 5.00
CA LEU A 142 -3.75 7.70 5.93
C LEU A 142 -3.49 9.13 5.45
N ARG A 143 -2.25 9.45 5.11
CA ARG A 143 -1.90 10.78 4.57
C ARG A 143 -2.56 11.05 3.23
N HIS A 144 -2.61 10.07 2.34
CA HIS A 144 -3.31 10.18 1.06
C HIS A 144 -4.79 10.53 1.27
N ALA A 145 -5.47 9.83 2.17
CA ALA A 145 -6.87 10.09 2.48
C ALA A 145 -7.09 11.46 3.14
N ALA A 146 -6.17 11.91 4.02
CA ALA A 146 -6.21 13.26 4.59
C ALA A 146 -6.10 14.36 3.53
N LEU A 147 -5.27 14.16 2.51
CA LEU A 147 -5.02 15.15 1.46
C LEU A 147 -6.08 15.13 0.34
N HIS A 148 -6.77 14.00 0.14
CA HIS A 148 -7.70 13.81 -0.99
C HIS A 148 -9.10 13.38 -0.58
N GLY A 149 -9.32 12.86 0.64
CA GLY A 149 -10.58 12.27 1.09
C GLY A 149 -11.54 13.25 1.77
N GLY A 150 -11.03 14.22 2.50
CA GLY A 150 -11.81 15.16 3.29
C GLY A 150 -12.62 16.18 2.45
N PRO A 151 -13.43 17.03 3.10
CA PRO A 151 -14.26 18.03 2.42
C PRO A 151 -13.46 19.11 1.68
N HIS A 152 -12.20 19.28 2.06
CA HIS A 152 -11.24 20.18 1.38
C HIS A 152 -10.23 19.40 0.53
N GLY A 153 -10.50 18.10 0.27
CA GLY A 153 -9.64 17.22 -0.49
C GLY A 153 -9.40 17.70 -1.91
N GLY A 154 -8.23 17.37 -2.45
CA GLY A 154 -7.77 17.77 -3.76
C GLY A 154 -8.59 17.14 -4.90
N ARG A 155 -7.92 16.51 -5.86
CA ARG A 155 -8.54 15.94 -7.07
C ARG A 155 -9.53 14.83 -6.73
N THR A 156 -10.75 14.93 -7.27
CA THR A 156 -11.84 13.94 -7.06
C THR A 156 -11.42 12.54 -7.51
N GLU A 157 -10.65 12.44 -8.61
CA GLU A 157 -10.16 11.17 -9.15
C GLU A 157 -9.18 10.45 -8.23
N ALA A 158 -8.47 11.18 -7.36
CA ALA A 158 -7.54 10.63 -6.38
C ALA A 158 -8.19 10.26 -5.04
N LYS A 159 -9.48 10.62 -4.84
CA LYS A 159 -10.18 10.38 -3.57
C LYS A 159 -10.40 8.88 -3.32
N PRO A 160 -9.99 8.35 -2.14
CA PRO A 160 -10.37 7.00 -1.72
C PRO A 160 -11.78 7.00 -1.13
N ASP A 161 -12.56 5.94 -1.39
CA ASP A 161 -13.91 5.77 -0.85
C ASP A 161 -13.94 5.05 0.51
N ALA A 162 -12.87 4.38 0.88
CA ALA A 162 -12.60 3.84 2.21
C ALA A 162 -11.10 3.56 2.36
N VAL A 163 -10.64 3.51 3.59
CA VAL A 163 -9.21 3.35 3.92
C VAL A 163 -9.03 2.28 4.98
N VAL A 164 -8.09 1.37 4.76
CA VAL A 164 -7.60 0.44 5.78
C VAL A 164 -6.10 0.64 5.99
N SER A 165 -5.71 0.86 7.23
CA SER A 165 -4.31 0.99 7.63
C SER A 165 -3.92 -0.14 8.58
N VAL A 166 -2.97 -0.97 8.17
CA VAL A 166 -2.52 -2.16 8.91
C VAL A 166 -1.14 -1.91 9.47
N SER A 167 -0.97 -2.00 10.80
CA SER A 167 0.30 -1.86 11.52
C SER A 167 1.06 -0.56 11.20
N ALA A 168 0.35 0.56 11.03
CA ALA A 168 0.98 1.85 10.79
C ALA A 168 1.59 2.45 12.07
N PRO A 169 2.72 3.19 11.99
CA PRO A 169 3.15 4.05 13.07
C PRO A 169 2.17 5.22 13.27
N ALA A 170 2.00 5.67 14.51
CA ALA A 170 1.22 6.87 14.81
C ALA A 170 2.00 8.17 14.57
N ARG A 171 3.31 8.11 14.73
CA ARG A 171 4.21 9.29 14.70
C ARG A 171 5.50 8.98 13.95
N TRP A 172 6.08 10.00 13.34
CA TRP A 172 7.38 9.93 12.73
C TRP A 172 8.51 9.80 13.77
N TYR A 173 9.68 9.38 13.33
CA TYR A 173 10.93 9.31 14.11
C TYR A 173 10.87 8.40 15.36
N TYR A 174 9.88 7.49 15.42
CA TYR A 174 9.78 6.53 16.52
C TYR A 174 10.99 5.59 16.55
N ARG A 175 11.63 5.47 17.72
CA ARG A 175 12.82 4.62 17.96
C ARG A 175 12.68 3.75 19.21
N GLY A 176 11.47 3.57 19.74
CA GLY A 176 11.24 2.87 21.01
C GLY A 176 11.62 1.39 20.96
N THR A 177 11.52 0.73 19.81
CA THR A 177 11.83 -0.69 19.64
C THR A 177 13.18 -0.93 18.96
N ALA A 178 13.77 -2.12 19.18
CA ALA A 178 15.03 -2.49 18.54
C ALA A 178 14.91 -2.59 17.00
N PRO A 179 13.84 -3.16 16.42
CA PRO A 179 13.63 -3.13 14.96
C PRO A 179 13.58 -1.72 14.41
N MET A 180 12.88 -0.77 15.06
CA MET A 180 12.80 0.61 14.61
C MET A 180 14.13 1.35 14.69
N ARG A 181 14.97 1.09 15.72
CA ARG A 181 16.33 1.64 15.75
C ARG A 181 17.19 1.17 14.59
N ARG A 182 17.08 -0.14 14.23
CA ARG A 182 17.78 -0.69 13.05
C ARG A 182 17.27 -0.08 11.75
N LEU A 183 15.96 0.08 11.62
CA LEU A 183 15.35 0.72 10.46
C LEU A 183 15.84 2.16 10.30
N HIS A 184 15.88 2.94 11.37
CA HIS A 184 16.42 4.30 11.36
C HIS A 184 17.87 4.32 10.89
N TRP A 185 18.70 3.39 11.33
CA TRP A 185 20.07 3.28 10.86
C TRP A 185 20.14 3.02 9.35
N VAL A 186 19.30 2.11 8.83
CA VAL A 186 19.21 1.82 7.38
C VAL A 186 18.82 3.06 6.59
N VAL A 187 17.87 3.85 7.08
CA VAL A 187 17.36 5.03 6.38
C VAL A 187 18.37 6.20 6.45
N THR A 188 18.95 6.46 7.63
CA THR A 188 19.69 7.72 7.86
C THR A 188 21.19 7.62 7.55
N ARG A 189 21.78 6.42 7.55
CA ARG A 189 23.22 6.24 7.35
C ARG A 189 23.57 5.84 5.92
N PRO A 190 24.65 6.37 5.31
CA PRO A 190 25.07 5.98 3.97
C PRO A 190 25.29 4.48 3.81
N ALA A 191 25.97 3.84 4.78
CA ALA A 191 26.14 2.39 4.81
C ALA A 191 24.81 1.63 4.91
N GLY A 192 23.87 2.14 5.73
CA GLY A 192 22.51 1.58 5.85
C GLY A 192 21.76 1.67 4.52
N ARG A 193 21.81 2.81 3.83
CA ARG A 193 21.19 2.98 2.50
C ARG A 193 21.82 2.06 1.45
N PHE A 194 23.11 1.81 1.53
CA PHE A 194 23.76 0.80 0.68
C PHE A 194 23.21 -0.62 0.95
N VAL A 195 23.08 -1.01 2.23
CA VAL A 195 22.44 -2.28 2.61
C VAL A 195 20.99 -2.34 2.11
N GLY A 196 20.23 -1.26 2.25
CA GLY A 196 18.87 -1.14 1.72
C GLY A 196 18.82 -1.39 0.21
N ARG A 197 19.77 -0.80 -0.54
CA ARG A 197 19.85 -0.94 -1.99
C ARG A 197 20.19 -2.38 -2.43
N VAL A 198 21.19 -2.98 -1.82
CA VAL A 198 21.71 -4.30 -2.25
C VAL A 198 20.86 -5.44 -1.65
N GLY A 199 20.57 -5.38 -0.34
CA GLY A 199 19.88 -6.46 0.37
C GLY A 199 18.37 -6.45 0.20
N PHE A 200 17.76 -5.27 0.12
CA PHE A 200 16.31 -5.13 0.05
C PHE A 200 15.79 -4.57 -1.28
N ARG A 201 16.68 -4.29 -2.25
CA ARG A 201 16.33 -3.65 -3.53
C ARG A 201 15.51 -2.35 -3.33
N THR A 202 15.87 -1.58 -2.28
CA THR A 202 15.20 -0.34 -1.90
C THR A 202 16.19 0.82 -1.99
N ARG A 203 15.91 1.78 -2.86
CA ARG A 203 16.70 3.01 -3.05
C ARG A 203 16.08 4.08 -2.18
N ILE A 204 16.79 4.50 -1.15
CA ILE A 204 16.32 5.48 -0.17
C ILE A 204 16.87 6.86 -0.55
N HIS A 205 16.04 7.91 -0.38
CA HIS A 205 16.43 9.30 -0.55
C HIS A 205 17.45 9.70 0.54
N ASP A 206 18.37 10.58 0.23
CA ASP A 206 19.48 10.97 1.10
C ASP A 206 19.26 12.29 1.84
N ARG A 207 18.17 12.99 1.56
CA ARG A 207 17.78 14.23 2.23
C ARG A 207 16.72 13.98 3.29
N ASP A 208 16.76 14.77 4.35
CA ASP A 208 15.70 14.85 5.34
C ASP A 208 14.42 15.48 4.74
N TRP A 209 13.30 15.26 5.42
CA TRP A 209 12.04 15.90 5.05
C TRP A 209 12.09 17.41 5.35
N ASP A 210 11.75 18.21 4.36
CA ASP A 210 11.61 19.66 4.48
C ASP A 210 10.50 20.15 3.54
N PRO A 211 9.36 20.58 4.09
CA PRO A 211 8.94 20.45 5.50
C PRO A 211 8.67 18.98 5.92
N VAL A 212 8.65 18.72 7.24
CA VAL A 212 8.22 17.42 7.76
C VAL A 212 6.76 17.23 7.41
N PRO A 213 6.40 16.11 6.77
CA PRO A 213 5.01 15.86 6.38
C PRO A 213 4.12 15.57 7.59
N LEU A 214 2.80 15.77 7.45
CA LEU A 214 1.82 15.38 8.44
C LEU A 214 2.10 13.97 8.96
N SER A 215 2.19 13.81 10.28
CA SER A 215 2.26 12.48 10.88
C SER A 215 0.95 11.72 10.66
N PRO A 216 0.95 10.39 10.76
CA PRO A 216 -0.28 9.61 10.66
C PRO A 216 -1.34 10.05 11.67
N THR A 217 -0.97 10.41 12.91
CA THR A 217 -1.91 10.92 13.92
C THR A 217 -2.52 12.28 13.51
N GLU A 218 -1.75 13.17 12.92
CA GLU A 218 -2.25 14.46 12.41
C GLU A 218 -3.12 14.28 11.15
N ALA A 219 -2.90 13.22 10.38
CA ALA A 219 -3.69 12.91 9.18
C ALA A 219 -5.09 12.39 9.52
N VAL A 220 -5.24 11.54 10.55
CA VAL A 220 -6.51 10.84 10.88
C VAL A 220 -7.71 11.79 10.98
N PRO A 221 -7.68 12.93 11.72
CA PRO A 221 -8.85 13.82 11.85
C PRO A 221 -9.29 14.46 10.53
N LEU A 222 -8.41 14.49 9.51
CA LEU A 222 -8.68 15.08 8.21
C LEU A 222 -9.31 14.09 7.20
N ILE A 223 -9.43 12.80 7.57
CA ILE A 223 -9.94 11.74 6.68
C ILE A 223 -11.47 11.76 6.61
N ALA A 224 -12.14 12.14 7.71
CA ALA A 224 -13.61 12.16 7.76
C ALA A 224 -14.20 13.03 6.62
N PRO A 225 -15.30 12.62 6.01
CA PRO A 225 -16.18 11.51 6.34
C PRO A 225 -15.81 10.14 5.70
N THR A 226 -14.63 10.01 5.09
CA THR A 226 -14.19 8.75 4.46
C THR A 226 -14.04 7.66 5.55
N PRO A 227 -14.69 6.48 5.41
CA PRO A 227 -14.58 5.39 6.36
C PRO A 227 -13.13 4.94 6.56
N LEU A 228 -12.72 4.78 7.82
CA LEU A 228 -11.36 4.39 8.21
C LEU A 228 -11.39 3.18 9.14
N LEU A 229 -10.66 2.14 8.76
CA LEU A 229 -10.34 0.99 9.59
C LEU A 229 -8.84 0.96 9.91
N LEU A 230 -8.52 0.87 11.18
CA LEU A 230 -7.18 0.64 11.71
C LEU A 230 -7.08 -0.82 12.17
N VAL A 231 -6.09 -1.55 11.69
CA VAL A 231 -5.83 -2.95 12.06
C VAL A 231 -4.43 -3.05 12.64
N HIS A 232 -4.27 -3.73 13.78
CA HIS A 232 -2.97 -3.83 14.43
C HIS A 232 -2.82 -5.12 15.22
N GLY A 233 -1.63 -5.73 15.15
CA GLY A 233 -1.31 -6.94 15.89
C GLY A 233 -0.84 -6.64 17.32
N ASP A 234 -1.34 -7.39 18.31
CA ASP A 234 -0.91 -7.24 19.71
C ASP A 234 0.52 -7.72 19.99
N ARG A 235 1.14 -8.41 19.01
CA ARG A 235 2.54 -8.87 19.05
C ARG A 235 3.44 -8.19 18.02
N ASP A 236 3.04 -7.00 17.57
CA ASP A 236 3.85 -6.23 16.62
C ASP A 236 5.19 -5.80 17.25
N PRO A 237 6.35 -6.29 16.73
CA PRO A 237 7.66 -5.98 17.31
C PRO A 237 8.18 -4.59 16.93
N TYR A 238 7.53 -3.92 15.95
CA TYR A 238 7.91 -2.58 15.48
C TYR A 238 7.16 -1.49 16.24
N PHE A 239 5.84 -1.62 16.32
CA PHE A 239 4.95 -0.61 16.90
C PHE A 239 4.07 -1.23 17.98
N PRO A 240 4.34 -0.94 19.27
CA PRO A 240 3.48 -1.34 20.38
C PRO A 240 2.07 -0.76 20.29
N LEU A 241 1.15 -1.27 21.11
CA LEU A 241 -0.29 -0.94 21.07
C LEU A 241 -0.61 0.54 21.33
N ASP A 242 0.33 1.33 21.89
CA ASP A 242 0.16 2.78 21.99
C ASP A 242 -0.04 3.44 20.61
N HIS A 243 0.59 2.92 19.55
CA HIS A 243 0.45 3.44 18.20
C HIS A 243 -0.99 3.34 17.65
N PRO A 244 -1.64 2.16 17.57
CA PRO A 244 -3.00 2.09 17.07
C PRO A 244 -4.00 2.84 17.97
N HIS A 245 -3.80 2.85 19.28
CA HIS A 245 -4.65 3.64 20.20
C HIS A 245 -4.50 5.15 19.97
N MET A 246 -3.29 5.65 19.73
CA MET A 246 -3.08 7.06 19.38
C MET A 246 -3.79 7.42 18.06
N LEU A 247 -3.72 6.55 17.05
CA LEU A 247 -4.41 6.76 15.77
C LEU A 247 -5.92 6.77 15.97
N ALA A 248 -6.49 5.77 16.68
CA ALA A 248 -7.92 5.66 16.92
C ALA A 248 -8.48 6.80 17.79
N SER A 249 -7.65 7.36 18.67
CA SER A 249 -8.04 8.52 19.50
C SER A 249 -7.96 9.85 18.77
N ALA A 250 -7.31 9.90 17.60
CA ALA A 250 -7.13 11.14 16.86
C ALA A 250 -8.35 11.55 16.03
N GLY A 251 -9.25 10.62 15.70
CA GLY A 251 -10.45 10.92 14.91
C GLY A 251 -11.33 9.69 14.68
N PRO A 252 -12.43 9.83 13.93
CA PRO A 252 -13.34 8.73 13.65
C PRO A 252 -12.65 7.58 12.92
N ALA A 253 -12.51 6.44 13.59
CA ALA A 253 -11.92 5.23 13.03
C ALA A 253 -12.45 3.99 13.78
N GLU A 254 -12.65 2.91 13.06
CA GLU A 254 -12.81 1.59 13.64
C GLU A 254 -11.43 1.00 13.94
N LEU A 255 -11.23 0.36 15.09
CA LEU A 255 -9.96 -0.27 15.47
C LEU A 255 -10.14 -1.76 15.71
N TRP A 256 -9.37 -2.57 14.98
CA TRP A 256 -9.21 -4.00 15.22
C TRP A 256 -7.82 -4.29 15.80
N VAL A 257 -7.79 -4.80 17.02
CA VAL A 257 -6.55 -5.33 17.64
C VAL A 257 -6.56 -6.84 17.48
N GLU A 258 -5.68 -7.37 16.63
CA GLU A 258 -5.62 -8.78 16.27
C GLU A 258 -4.70 -9.55 17.21
N ARG A 259 -5.28 -10.50 17.93
CA ARG A 259 -4.55 -11.30 18.92
C ARG A 259 -3.53 -12.24 18.26
N GLY A 260 -2.30 -12.19 18.74
CA GLY A 260 -1.20 -13.02 18.25
C GLY A 260 -0.60 -12.57 16.92
N MET A 261 -1.16 -11.55 16.28
CA MET A 261 -0.64 -11.01 15.03
C MET A 261 0.65 -10.22 15.28
N GLY A 262 1.67 -10.47 14.45
CA GLY A 262 2.90 -9.68 14.38
C GLY A 262 2.73 -8.43 13.52
N HIS A 263 3.72 -8.16 12.64
CA HIS A 263 3.79 -6.91 11.89
C HIS A 263 3.28 -7.03 10.44
N ALA A 264 2.30 -6.21 10.11
CA ALA A 264 1.85 -5.83 8.77
C ALA A 264 1.53 -7.03 7.84
N GLU A 265 1.80 -6.89 6.54
CA GLU A 265 1.46 -7.88 5.50
C GLU A 265 2.09 -9.26 5.70
N ASN A 266 3.22 -9.34 6.40
CA ASN A 266 3.86 -10.62 6.66
C ASN A 266 3.12 -11.45 7.71
N ALA A 267 2.44 -10.80 8.65
CA ALA A 267 1.70 -11.42 9.75
C ALA A 267 0.19 -11.52 9.49
N ALA A 268 -0.35 -10.77 8.55
CA ALA A 268 -1.76 -10.86 8.16
C ALA A 268 -2.03 -12.19 7.44
N ASP A 269 -2.80 -13.06 8.06
CA ASP A 269 -3.23 -14.33 7.47
C ASP A 269 -4.41 -14.16 6.48
N GLU A 270 -4.80 -15.23 5.80
CA GLU A 270 -5.91 -15.18 4.83
C GLU A 270 -7.27 -14.90 5.49
N ALA A 271 -7.46 -15.30 6.74
CA ALA A 271 -8.71 -15.07 7.46
C ALA A 271 -8.88 -13.57 7.77
N LEU A 272 -7.84 -12.91 8.30
CA LEU A 272 -7.82 -11.48 8.54
C LEU A 272 -7.98 -10.70 7.23
N LEU A 273 -7.23 -11.06 6.18
CA LEU A 273 -7.35 -10.42 4.87
C LEU A 273 -8.77 -10.56 4.30
N GLY A 274 -9.42 -11.72 4.49
CA GLY A 274 -10.81 -11.95 4.10
C GLY A 274 -11.79 -11.05 4.87
N ARG A 275 -11.59 -10.84 6.16
CA ARG A 275 -12.40 -9.92 6.99
C ARG A 275 -12.21 -8.46 6.53
N ILE A 276 -10.97 -8.05 6.25
CA ILE A 276 -10.67 -6.72 5.69
C ILE A 276 -11.38 -6.54 4.35
N ALA A 277 -11.33 -7.56 3.48
CA ALA A 277 -12.04 -7.50 2.19
C ALA A 277 -13.57 -7.36 2.39
N GLY A 278 -14.17 -8.08 3.35
CA GLY A 278 -15.59 -7.96 3.70
C GLY A 278 -15.95 -6.57 4.22
N TRP A 279 -15.10 -5.95 5.04
CA TRP A 279 -15.32 -4.57 5.52
C TRP A 279 -15.24 -3.56 4.37
N LEU A 280 -14.30 -3.73 3.43
CA LEU A 280 -14.14 -2.85 2.28
C LEU A 280 -15.25 -3.01 1.24
N VAL A 281 -15.72 -4.24 1.05
CA VAL A 281 -16.72 -4.62 0.03
C VAL A 281 -17.82 -5.41 0.75
N PRO A 282 -18.72 -4.72 1.48
CA PRO A 282 -19.85 -5.38 2.13
C PRO A 282 -20.79 -6.01 1.07
N GLU A 283 -21.46 -7.09 1.47
CA GLU A 283 -22.43 -7.82 0.65
C GLU A 283 -23.67 -7.01 0.34
#